data_bc62391899b4c53e7f517347156ea8d4
#
_entry.id   bc62391899b4c53e7f517347156ea8d4
#
_cell.length_a   1.000
_cell.length_b   1.000
_cell.length_c   1.000
_cell.angle_alpha   90.00
_cell.angle_beta   90.00
_cell.angle_gamma   90.00
#
_symmetry.space_group_name_H-M   'P 1'
#
loop_
_entity.id
_entity.type
_entity.pdbx_description
1 polymer ?
#
loop_
_entity_poly.entity_id
_entity_poly.type
_entity_poly.pdbx_seq_one_letter_code
_entity_poly.pdbx_strand_id
1 'polypeptide(L)'
;MTRSPSDDWGHWRRQLDPSDYDEQWRRLEASGANPHGEADLVFSYGPRSVLDAGCGTGRVAIELARRGLDVVGTDLDPDMIGLAGAKAPGLTWVHADLSELDLPTRFDAVVLAGNVIPYVATDRREAAVVACARHLAPGGRLIAGFQLQQGWPSLADYDGWCQRAGLALEARYATWDRHPFTDTDAYAVSVHRRHVSG
;
A
#
# COMPACT_ATOMS: atom_id res chain seq x y z
N MET A 1 15.22 -23.23 11.87
CA MET A 1 15.61 -21.81 11.73
C MET A 1 14.51 -21.14 10.92
N THR A 2 13.60 -20.46 11.57
CA THR A 2 12.55 -19.68 10.91
C THR A 2 13.19 -18.41 10.33
N ARG A 3 13.09 -18.23 9.01
CA ARG A 3 13.57 -17.01 8.32
C ARG A 3 12.85 -15.80 8.91
N SER A 4 13.57 -14.76 9.26
CA SER A 4 12.97 -13.46 9.61
C SER A 4 12.36 -12.84 8.35
N PRO A 5 11.17 -12.23 8.38
CA PRO A 5 10.56 -11.58 7.20
C PRO A 5 11.31 -10.35 6.70
N SER A 6 12.12 -9.71 7.54
CA SER A 6 13.16 -8.78 7.08
C SER A 6 14.12 -9.45 6.09
N ASP A 7 14.28 -10.80 6.17
CA ASP A 7 15.03 -11.57 5.20
C ASP A 7 14.31 -11.68 3.84
N ASP A 8 12.96 -11.66 3.81
CA ASP A 8 12.19 -11.75 2.56
C ASP A 8 12.23 -10.45 1.78
N TRP A 9 12.09 -9.27 2.44
CA TRP A 9 12.32 -7.99 1.80
C TRP A 9 13.77 -7.84 1.32
N GLY A 10 14.75 -8.09 2.19
CA GLY A 10 16.17 -8.01 1.85
C GLY A 10 16.57 -8.99 0.75
N HIS A 11 15.97 -10.19 0.70
CA HIS A 11 16.20 -11.15 -0.37
C HIS A 11 15.60 -10.66 -1.71
N TRP A 12 14.35 -10.24 -1.71
CA TRP A 12 13.68 -9.69 -2.89
C TRP A 12 14.38 -8.42 -3.39
N ARG A 13 14.75 -7.52 -2.48
CA ARG A 13 15.43 -6.25 -2.82
C ARG A 13 16.81 -6.48 -3.48
N ARG A 14 17.55 -7.49 -3.06
CA ARG A 14 18.84 -7.84 -3.70
C ARG A 14 18.69 -8.39 -5.13
N GLN A 15 17.52 -8.89 -5.49
CA GLN A 15 17.22 -9.42 -6.83
C GLN A 15 16.56 -8.40 -7.74
N LEU A 16 16.06 -7.31 -7.16
CA LEU A 16 15.35 -6.27 -7.89
C LEU A 16 16.35 -5.19 -8.36
N ASP A 17 16.44 -4.99 -9.66
CA ASP A 17 16.90 -3.73 -10.21
C ASP A 17 15.70 -2.76 -10.24
N PRO A 18 15.76 -1.61 -9.54
CA PRO A 18 14.66 -0.66 -9.55
C PRO A 18 14.29 -0.14 -10.95
N SER A 19 15.24 -0.15 -11.90
CA SER A 19 14.98 0.20 -13.29
C SER A 19 14.13 -0.85 -13.99
N ASP A 20 14.33 -2.14 -13.69
CA ASP A 20 13.52 -3.23 -14.22
C ASP A 20 12.09 -3.20 -13.67
N TYR A 21 11.92 -2.77 -12.42
CA TYR A 21 10.60 -2.60 -11.81
C TYR A 21 9.75 -1.57 -12.58
N ASP A 22 10.33 -0.41 -12.91
CA ASP A 22 9.63 0.60 -13.71
C ASP A 22 9.40 0.16 -15.16
N GLU A 23 10.36 -0.61 -15.74
CA GLU A 23 10.23 -1.13 -17.09
C GLU A 23 9.07 -2.14 -17.23
N GLN A 24 8.82 -2.95 -16.20
CA GLN A 24 7.67 -3.86 -16.16
C GLN A 24 6.34 -3.11 -16.36
N TRP A 25 6.16 -1.98 -15.68
CA TRP A 25 4.95 -1.16 -15.78
C TRP A 25 4.84 -0.45 -17.14
N ARG A 26 5.96 0.03 -17.68
CA ARG A 26 5.99 0.60 -19.05
C ARG A 26 5.61 -0.44 -20.12
N ARG A 27 6.07 -1.69 -19.95
CA ARG A 27 5.68 -2.80 -20.84
C ARG A 27 4.20 -3.14 -20.71
N LEU A 28 3.66 -3.11 -19.50
CA LEU A 28 2.23 -3.35 -19.27
C LEU A 28 1.40 -2.28 -19.98
N GLU A 29 1.74 -1.01 -19.83
CA GLU A 29 1.10 0.11 -20.53
C GLU A 29 1.20 -0.02 -22.04
N ALA A 30 2.39 -0.35 -22.58
CA ALA A 30 2.61 -0.55 -23.99
C ALA A 30 1.80 -1.73 -24.59
N SER A 31 1.43 -2.73 -23.77
CA SER A 31 0.55 -3.83 -24.17
C SER A 31 -0.94 -3.46 -24.22
N GLY A 32 -1.31 -2.23 -23.85
CA GLY A 32 -2.69 -1.76 -23.74
C GLY A 32 -3.39 -2.18 -22.44
N ALA A 33 -2.69 -2.81 -21.51
CA ALA A 33 -3.21 -3.10 -20.18
C ALA A 33 -3.14 -1.86 -19.29
N ASN A 34 -4.03 -1.79 -18.29
CA ASN A 34 -4.06 -0.68 -17.34
C ASN A 34 -2.97 -0.86 -16.25
N PRO A 35 -1.92 -0.02 -16.19
CA PRO A 35 -0.91 -0.09 -15.16
C PRO A 35 -1.32 0.66 -13.87
N HIS A 36 -2.52 1.25 -13.84
CA HIS A 36 -2.97 2.18 -12.82
C HIS A 36 -4.19 1.68 -12.02
N GLY A 37 -4.47 0.37 -12.02
CA GLY A 37 -5.63 -0.19 -11.34
C GLY A 37 -5.71 0.19 -9.86
N GLU A 38 -4.57 0.28 -9.15
CA GLU A 38 -4.51 0.73 -7.76
C GLU A 38 -4.97 2.19 -7.61
N ALA A 39 -4.46 3.06 -8.48
CA ALA A 39 -4.83 4.47 -8.49
C ALA A 39 -6.31 4.66 -8.86
N ASP A 40 -6.84 3.85 -9.80
CA ASP A 40 -8.25 3.87 -10.19
C ASP A 40 -9.17 3.50 -9.03
N LEU A 41 -8.83 2.43 -8.30
CA LEU A 41 -9.60 2.01 -7.13
C LEU A 41 -9.59 3.09 -6.05
N VAL A 42 -8.41 3.61 -5.68
CA VAL A 42 -8.29 4.66 -4.67
C VAL A 42 -9.08 5.89 -5.07
N PHE A 43 -8.89 6.38 -6.31
CA PHE A 43 -9.58 7.56 -6.83
C PHE A 43 -11.10 7.41 -6.83
N SER A 44 -11.62 6.21 -7.05
CA SER A 44 -13.07 5.94 -7.09
C SER A 44 -13.78 6.15 -5.76
N TYR A 45 -13.05 6.15 -4.64
CA TYR A 45 -13.58 6.48 -3.31
C TYR A 45 -13.64 8.00 -3.03
N GLY A 46 -13.15 8.84 -3.95
CA GLY A 46 -13.22 10.30 -3.88
C GLY A 46 -12.38 10.93 -2.76
N PRO A 47 -11.17 10.43 -2.44
CA PRO A 47 -10.30 11.09 -1.47
C PRO A 47 -9.80 12.41 -2.05
N ARG A 48 -9.41 13.36 -1.18
CA ARG A 48 -8.66 14.56 -1.54
C ARG A 48 -7.19 14.40 -1.22
N SER A 49 -6.89 13.63 -0.17
CA SER A 49 -5.53 13.38 0.29
C SER A 49 -5.26 11.89 0.47
N VAL A 50 -4.06 11.44 0.07
CA VAL A 50 -3.67 10.03 0.08
C VAL A 50 -2.25 9.87 0.63
N LEU A 51 -2.06 8.90 1.49
CA LEU A 51 -0.75 8.37 1.85
C LEU A 51 -0.52 7.07 1.06
N ASP A 52 0.50 7.05 0.21
CA ASP A 52 0.99 5.83 -0.44
C ASP A 52 2.07 5.21 0.45
N ALA A 53 1.66 4.20 1.23
CA ALA A 53 2.47 3.56 2.26
C ALA A 53 3.17 2.31 1.70
N GLY A 54 4.50 2.35 1.59
CA GLY A 54 5.30 1.40 0.82
C GLY A 54 5.27 1.74 -0.67
N CYS A 55 5.54 3.02 -0.99
CA CYS A 55 5.33 3.58 -2.33
C CYS A 55 6.33 3.10 -3.39
N GLY A 56 7.42 2.45 -2.97
CA GLY A 56 8.50 2.05 -3.88
C GLY A 56 9.03 3.25 -4.68
N THR A 57 9.11 3.10 -5.99
CA THR A 57 9.55 4.15 -6.92
C THR A 57 8.47 5.19 -7.24
N GLY A 58 7.34 5.21 -6.51
CA GLY A 58 6.33 6.25 -6.54
C GLY A 58 5.23 6.10 -7.60
N ARG A 59 5.08 4.96 -8.27
CA ARG A 59 4.14 4.78 -9.39
C ARG A 59 2.69 5.18 -9.04
N VAL A 60 2.17 4.68 -7.93
CA VAL A 60 0.78 4.94 -7.50
C VAL A 60 0.64 6.39 -7.02
N ALA A 61 1.56 6.87 -6.18
CA ALA A 61 1.56 8.24 -5.67
C ALA A 61 1.60 9.28 -6.81
N ILE A 62 2.49 9.09 -7.80
CA ILE A 62 2.64 10.00 -8.95
C ILE A 62 1.35 10.05 -9.77
N GLU A 63 0.73 8.90 -10.04
CA GLU A 63 -0.51 8.86 -10.81
C GLU A 63 -1.67 9.52 -10.06
N LEU A 64 -1.81 9.29 -8.74
CA LEU A 64 -2.82 9.95 -7.93
C LEU A 64 -2.63 11.48 -7.89
N ALA A 65 -1.38 11.95 -7.78
CA ALA A 65 -1.06 13.38 -7.84
C ALA A 65 -1.38 14.00 -9.21
N ARG A 66 -1.14 13.28 -10.32
CA ARG A 66 -1.54 13.71 -11.68
C ARG A 66 -3.06 13.88 -11.81
N ARG A 67 -3.84 13.15 -11.01
CA ARG A 67 -5.31 13.28 -10.92
C ARG A 67 -5.78 14.40 -9.99
N GLY A 68 -4.85 15.18 -9.43
CA GLY A 68 -5.14 16.35 -8.60
C GLY A 68 -5.34 16.07 -7.12
N LEU A 69 -4.86 14.92 -6.61
CA LEU A 69 -4.90 14.61 -5.18
C LEU A 69 -3.65 15.12 -4.47
N ASP A 70 -3.80 15.46 -3.18
CA ASP A 70 -2.67 15.72 -2.29
C ASP A 70 -2.07 14.39 -1.86
N VAL A 71 -0.81 14.12 -2.23
CA VAL A 71 -0.20 12.81 -2.01
C VAL A 71 1.13 12.92 -1.26
N VAL A 72 1.31 12.04 -0.28
CA VAL A 72 2.60 11.76 0.37
C VAL A 72 2.95 10.31 0.10
N GLY A 73 4.19 10.04 -0.33
CA GLY A 73 4.73 8.68 -0.46
C GLY A 73 5.71 8.37 0.67
N THR A 74 5.65 7.14 1.21
CA THR A 74 6.63 6.66 2.19
C THR A 74 7.10 5.26 1.87
N ASP A 75 8.39 4.99 2.07
CA ASP A 75 8.99 3.67 1.90
C ASP A 75 10.15 3.48 2.90
N LEU A 76 10.42 2.21 3.23
CA LEU A 76 11.56 1.82 4.07
C LEU A 76 12.91 1.91 3.33
N ASP A 77 12.89 1.80 2.00
CA ASP A 77 14.10 1.78 1.17
C ASP A 77 14.45 3.21 0.71
N PRO A 78 15.61 3.75 1.16
CA PRO A 78 16.01 5.12 0.78
C PRO A 78 16.32 5.24 -0.72
N ASP A 79 16.75 4.16 -1.40
CA ASP A 79 17.00 4.20 -2.85
C ASP A 79 15.69 4.34 -3.62
N MET A 80 14.62 3.63 -3.19
CA MET A 80 13.28 3.78 -3.76
C MET A 80 12.75 5.20 -3.58
N ILE A 81 12.90 5.78 -2.39
CA ILE A 81 12.53 7.19 -2.12
C ILE A 81 13.34 8.15 -2.98
N GLY A 82 14.65 7.89 -3.17
CA GLY A 82 15.50 8.69 -4.06
C GLY A 82 15.00 8.68 -5.51
N LEU A 83 14.63 7.49 -6.02
CA LEU A 83 14.07 7.35 -7.38
C LEU A 83 12.69 8.00 -7.53
N ALA A 84 11.82 7.86 -6.53
CA ALA A 84 10.52 8.53 -6.52
C ALA A 84 10.67 10.05 -6.53
N GLY A 85 11.58 10.59 -5.71
CA GLY A 85 11.91 12.01 -5.65
C GLY A 85 12.49 12.54 -6.98
N ALA A 86 13.32 11.76 -7.65
CA ALA A 86 13.86 12.13 -8.97
C ALA A 86 12.76 12.20 -10.06
N LYS A 87 11.76 11.31 -10.01
CA LYS A 87 10.62 11.28 -10.94
C LYS A 87 9.61 12.39 -10.69
N ALA A 88 9.35 12.71 -9.42
CA ALA A 88 8.36 13.72 -9.03
C ALA A 88 8.86 14.57 -7.85
N PRO A 89 9.77 15.53 -8.11
CA PRO A 89 10.38 16.35 -7.05
C PRO A 89 9.39 17.31 -6.37
N GLY A 90 8.21 17.51 -6.95
CA GLY A 90 7.15 18.32 -6.36
C GLY A 90 6.29 17.63 -5.32
N LEU A 91 6.44 16.30 -5.14
CA LEU A 91 5.73 15.54 -4.13
C LEU A 91 6.56 15.38 -2.85
N THR A 92 5.86 15.11 -1.75
CA THR A 92 6.51 14.80 -0.48
C THR A 92 6.83 13.30 -0.39
N TRP A 93 8.11 12.99 -0.21
CA TRP A 93 8.62 11.63 -0.05
C TRP A 93 9.27 11.48 1.32
N VAL A 94 8.92 10.43 2.05
CA VAL A 94 9.38 10.19 3.42
C VAL A 94 10.02 8.82 3.53
N HIS A 95 11.29 8.76 3.91
CA HIS A 95 11.95 7.52 4.27
C HIS A 95 11.53 7.11 5.70
N ALA A 96 10.75 6.06 5.85
CA ALA A 96 10.24 5.61 7.14
C ALA A 96 9.87 4.13 7.17
N ASP A 97 10.04 3.49 8.34
CA ASP A 97 9.43 2.20 8.66
C ASP A 97 7.95 2.42 8.98
N LEU A 98 7.07 1.70 8.31
CA LEU A 98 5.61 1.83 8.50
C LEU A 98 5.18 1.51 9.94
N SER A 99 5.90 0.63 10.66
CA SER A 99 5.59 0.31 12.05
C SER A 99 5.88 1.44 13.04
N GLU A 100 6.71 2.39 12.63
CA GLU A 100 7.13 3.56 13.41
C GLU A 100 6.66 4.88 12.77
N LEU A 101 5.81 4.80 11.74
CA LEU A 101 5.35 5.96 10.99
C LEU A 101 4.64 6.97 11.89
N ASP A 102 5.11 8.21 11.84
CA ASP A 102 4.52 9.36 12.55
C ASP A 102 4.62 10.61 11.69
N LEU A 103 3.54 10.91 10.97
CA LEU A 103 3.40 12.12 10.14
C LEU A 103 2.44 13.09 10.82
N PRO A 104 2.65 14.42 10.69
CA PRO A 104 1.77 15.42 11.30
C PRO A 104 0.39 15.51 10.65
N THR A 105 0.17 14.81 9.52
CA THR A 105 -1.01 14.92 8.66
C THR A 105 -1.85 13.65 8.70
N ARG A 106 -3.17 13.82 8.57
CA ARG A 106 -4.13 12.72 8.33
C ARG A 106 -4.64 12.78 6.89
N PHE A 107 -5.00 11.61 6.35
CA PHE A 107 -5.35 11.41 4.97
C PHE A 107 -6.76 10.84 4.83
N ASP A 108 -7.44 11.15 3.74
CA ASP A 108 -8.74 10.54 3.40
C ASP A 108 -8.57 9.06 3.00
N ALA A 109 -7.41 8.69 2.46
CA ALA A 109 -7.06 7.29 2.20
C ALA A 109 -5.58 7.01 2.51
N VAL A 110 -5.30 5.79 2.94
CA VAL A 110 -3.95 5.19 3.00
C VAL A 110 -3.98 3.97 2.11
N VAL A 111 -3.06 3.88 1.15
CA VAL A 111 -2.95 2.74 0.24
C VAL A 111 -1.65 1.98 0.49
N LEU A 112 -1.74 0.64 0.54
CA LEU A 112 -0.63 -0.30 0.62
C LEU A 112 -0.70 -1.20 -0.62
N ALA A 113 -0.09 -0.76 -1.72
CA ALA A 113 -0.12 -1.44 -3.00
C ALA A 113 1.08 -2.38 -3.18
N GLY A 114 0.89 -3.54 -3.80
CA GLY A 114 1.99 -4.40 -4.22
C GLY A 114 2.65 -5.22 -3.10
N ASN A 115 1.87 -5.91 -2.28
CA ASN A 115 2.37 -6.82 -1.24
C ASN A 115 3.13 -6.14 -0.09
N VAL A 116 2.85 -4.89 0.24
CA VAL A 116 3.58 -4.16 1.29
C VAL A 116 3.51 -4.89 2.64
N ILE A 117 2.31 -5.28 3.09
CA ILE A 117 2.11 -5.92 4.40
C ILE A 117 2.89 -7.24 4.55
N PRO A 118 2.93 -8.16 3.57
CA PRO A 118 3.78 -9.35 3.64
C PRO A 118 5.27 -9.05 3.85
N TYR A 119 5.78 -7.97 3.28
CA TYR A 119 7.19 -7.58 3.40
C TYR A 119 7.55 -6.88 4.72
N VAL A 120 6.58 -6.41 5.47
CA VAL A 120 6.81 -5.93 6.84
C VAL A 120 7.23 -7.10 7.72
N ALA A 121 8.21 -6.90 8.61
CA ALA A 121 8.67 -7.89 9.58
C ALA A 121 7.46 -8.46 10.36
N THR A 122 7.41 -9.79 10.53
CA THR A 122 6.21 -10.49 11.02
C THR A 122 5.73 -9.96 12.37
N ASP A 123 6.65 -9.64 13.27
CA ASP A 123 6.37 -9.09 14.59
C ASP A 123 5.99 -7.61 14.55
N ARG A 124 6.12 -6.94 13.42
CA ARG A 124 5.79 -5.51 13.22
C ARG A 124 4.58 -5.25 12.35
N ARG A 125 3.99 -6.27 11.72
CA ARG A 125 2.86 -6.13 10.78
C ARG A 125 1.65 -5.43 11.41
N GLU A 126 1.26 -5.86 12.61
CA GLU A 126 0.17 -5.21 13.34
C GLU A 126 0.48 -3.74 13.65
N ALA A 127 1.70 -3.45 14.13
CA ALA A 127 2.12 -2.08 14.40
C ALA A 127 2.07 -1.19 13.14
N ALA A 128 2.47 -1.72 11.98
CA ALA A 128 2.38 -1.01 10.70
C ALA A 128 0.91 -0.70 10.31
N VAL A 129 0.00 -1.67 10.47
CA VAL A 129 -1.43 -1.45 10.22
C VAL A 129 -2.00 -0.41 11.17
N VAL A 130 -1.67 -0.48 12.47
CA VAL A 130 -2.11 0.49 13.47
C VAL A 130 -1.56 1.89 13.17
N ALA A 131 -0.29 1.99 12.77
CA ALA A 131 0.32 3.27 12.40
C ALA A 131 -0.36 3.86 11.15
N CYS A 132 -0.58 3.07 10.08
CA CYS A 132 -1.35 3.50 8.91
C CYS A 132 -2.76 3.97 9.29
N ALA A 133 -3.46 3.22 10.16
CA ALA A 133 -4.80 3.59 10.62
C ALA A 133 -4.83 4.91 11.39
N ARG A 134 -3.80 5.22 12.20
CA ARG A 134 -3.69 6.51 12.91
C ARG A 134 -3.61 7.71 11.97
N HIS A 135 -3.07 7.51 10.77
CA HIS A 135 -2.97 8.54 9.73
C HIS A 135 -4.24 8.71 8.89
N LEU A 136 -5.31 7.96 9.16
CA LEU A 136 -6.59 8.18 8.52
C LEU A 136 -7.37 9.32 9.18
N ALA A 137 -8.00 10.15 8.39
CA ALA A 137 -9.05 11.06 8.81
C ALA A 137 -10.30 10.27 9.27
N PRO A 138 -11.22 10.85 10.07
CA PRO A 138 -12.50 10.23 10.36
C PRO A 138 -13.25 9.86 9.07
N GLY A 139 -13.70 8.61 8.95
CA GLY A 139 -14.33 8.09 7.74
C GLY A 139 -13.39 7.73 6.60
N GLY A 140 -12.08 7.94 6.77
CA GLY A 140 -11.04 7.57 5.80
C GLY A 140 -10.89 6.05 5.62
N ARG A 141 -10.19 5.63 4.57
CA ARG A 141 -10.06 4.23 4.16
C ARG A 141 -8.62 3.76 4.12
N LEU A 142 -8.38 2.58 4.68
CA LEU A 142 -7.16 1.81 4.49
C LEU A 142 -7.41 0.80 3.38
N ILE A 143 -6.64 0.88 2.29
CA ILE A 143 -6.77 0.02 1.11
C ILE A 143 -5.47 -0.76 0.95
N ALA A 144 -5.53 -2.09 1.08
CA ALA A 144 -4.34 -2.94 0.96
C ALA A 144 -4.59 -4.10 0.00
N GLY A 145 -3.61 -4.35 -0.89
CA GLY A 145 -3.62 -5.48 -1.80
C GLY A 145 -2.41 -6.37 -1.60
N PHE A 146 -2.62 -7.69 -1.41
CA PHE A 146 -1.52 -8.64 -1.27
C PHE A 146 -1.93 -10.06 -1.65
N GLN A 147 -0.92 -10.86 -2.00
CA GLN A 147 -1.08 -12.27 -2.31
C GLN A 147 -1.37 -13.10 -1.05
N LEU A 148 -2.22 -14.12 -1.23
CA LEU A 148 -2.59 -15.09 -0.20
C LEU A 148 -1.78 -16.37 -0.41
N GLN A 149 -0.68 -16.50 0.30
CA GLN A 149 0.22 -17.66 0.18
C GLN A 149 0.74 -18.12 1.54
N GLN A 150 1.20 -19.37 1.60
CA GLN A 150 1.74 -19.92 2.82
C GLN A 150 2.93 -19.10 3.36
N GLY A 151 2.94 -18.82 4.66
CA GLY A 151 3.97 -18.02 5.33
C GLY A 151 3.73 -16.51 5.31
N TRP A 152 2.74 -16.05 4.55
CA TRP A 152 2.28 -14.66 4.51
C TRP A 152 1.05 -14.45 5.41
N PRO A 153 0.67 -13.21 5.73
CA PRO A 153 -0.51 -12.95 6.55
C PRO A 153 -1.77 -13.52 5.90
N SER A 154 -2.61 -14.17 6.69
CA SER A 154 -3.96 -14.50 6.25
C SER A 154 -4.86 -13.26 6.25
N LEU A 155 -6.00 -13.34 5.55
CA LEU A 155 -7.02 -12.29 5.62
C LEU A 155 -7.57 -12.13 7.04
N ALA A 156 -7.69 -13.22 7.80
CA ALA A 156 -8.14 -13.20 9.19
C ALA A 156 -7.17 -12.43 10.10
N ASP A 157 -5.84 -12.62 9.91
CA ASP A 157 -4.83 -11.85 10.63
C ASP A 157 -4.94 -10.36 10.31
N TYR A 158 -4.98 -10.02 9.01
CA TYR A 158 -5.05 -8.64 8.55
C TYR A 158 -6.33 -7.94 9.02
N ASP A 159 -7.48 -8.58 8.90
CA ASP A 159 -8.77 -8.06 9.39
C ASP A 159 -8.76 -7.85 10.90
N GLY A 160 -8.16 -8.79 11.65
CA GLY A 160 -8.00 -8.67 13.09
C GLY A 160 -7.15 -7.46 13.49
N TRP A 161 -6.05 -7.17 12.78
CA TRP A 161 -5.23 -5.97 13.01
C TRP A 161 -6.01 -4.69 12.68
N CYS A 162 -6.73 -4.68 11.56
CA CYS A 162 -7.58 -3.55 11.17
C CYS A 162 -8.67 -3.29 12.20
N GLN A 163 -9.35 -4.33 12.68
CA GLN A 163 -10.40 -4.22 13.72
C GLN A 163 -9.85 -3.63 15.02
N ARG A 164 -8.67 -4.12 15.49
CA ARG A 164 -8.01 -3.57 16.69
C ARG A 164 -7.55 -2.12 16.49
N ALA A 165 -7.28 -1.72 15.26
CA ALA A 165 -6.98 -0.33 14.88
C ALA A 165 -8.24 0.56 14.72
N GLY A 166 -9.45 0.04 14.98
CA GLY A 166 -10.71 0.78 14.88
C GLY A 166 -11.24 0.93 13.45
N LEU A 167 -10.88 -0.01 12.58
CA LEU A 167 -11.35 -0.05 11.19
C LEU A 167 -12.34 -1.22 11.00
N ALA A 168 -13.35 -1.02 10.15
CA ALA A 168 -14.28 -2.06 9.73
C ALA A 168 -14.09 -2.39 8.26
N LEU A 169 -14.16 -3.67 7.89
CA LEU A 169 -14.14 -4.10 6.50
C LEU A 169 -15.36 -3.52 5.76
N GLU A 170 -15.11 -2.76 4.70
CA GLU A 170 -16.13 -2.16 3.82
C GLU A 170 -16.32 -2.98 2.54
N ALA A 171 -15.20 -3.44 1.94
CA ALA A 171 -15.22 -4.21 0.70
C ALA A 171 -13.98 -5.11 0.57
N ARG A 172 -14.11 -6.20 -0.22
CA ARG A 172 -13.00 -7.07 -0.63
C ARG A 172 -13.15 -7.47 -2.08
N TYR A 173 -12.04 -7.39 -2.82
CA TYR A 173 -11.96 -7.70 -4.24
C TYR A 173 -10.81 -8.67 -4.50
N ALA A 174 -10.92 -9.46 -5.58
CA ALA A 174 -9.83 -10.33 -6.05
C ALA A 174 -8.72 -9.56 -6.78
N THR A 175 -9.04 -8.38 -7.33
CA THR A 175 -8.13 -7.53 -8.10
C THR A 175 -8.39 -6.05 -7.83
N TRP A 176 -7.45 -5.19 -8.23
CA TRP A 176 -7.62 -3.74 -8.18
C TRP A 176 -8.73 -3.22 -9.11
N ASP A 177 -9.14 -4.01 -10.12
CA ASP A 177 -10.28 -3.72 -10.99
C ASP A 177 -11.64 -4.13 -10.40
N ARG A 178 -11.69 -4.44 -9.11
CA ARG A 178 -12.89 -4.80 -8.34
C ARG A 178 -13.58 -6.09 -8.78
N HIS A 179 -12.85 -7.06 -9.31
CA HIS A 179 -13.44 -8.38 -9.49
C HIS A 179 -13.89 -8.94 -8.13
N PRO A 180 -15.08 -9.55 -8.06
CA PRO A 180 -15.58 -10.14 -6.81
C PRO A 180 -14.58 -11.13 -6.22
N PHE A 181 -14.32 -11.01 -4.92
CA PHE A 181 -13.43 -11.93 -4.21
C PHE A 181 -14.18 -13.23 -3.85
N THR A 182 -13.48 -14.35 -3.99
CA THR A 182 -13.90 -15.69 -3.57
C THR A 182 -12.78 -16.35 -2.74
N ASP A 183 -13.12 -17.37 -1.95
CA ASP A 183 -12.14 -18.09 -1.11
C ASP A 183 -11.08 -18.87 -1.89
N THR A 184 -11.20 -18.94 -3.23
CA THR A 184 -10.22 -19.59 -4.12
C THR A 184 -9.24 -18.63 -4.74
N ASP A 185 -9.41 -17.33 -4.53
CA ASP A 185 -8.51 -16.32 -5.08
C ASP A 185 -7.18 -16.29 -4.33
N ALA A 186 -6.09 -16.16 -5.09
CA ALA A 186 -4.73 -16.08 -4.56
C ALA A 186 -4.26 -14.65 -4.22
N TYR A 187 -5.10 -13.65 -4.46
CA TYR A 187 -4.85 -12.24 -4.19
C TYR A 187 -6.11 -11.58 -3.64
N ALA A 188 -5.94 -10.67 -2.70
CA ALA A 188 -7.06 -9.89 -2.18
C ALA A 188 -6.71 -8.40 -2.07
N VAL A 189 -7.66 -7.56 -2.46
CA VAL A 189 -7.67 -6.13 -2.18
C VAL A 189 -8.75 -5.85 -1.15
N SER A 190 -8.36 -5.45 0.04
CA SER A 190 -9.26 -5.18 1.16
C SER A 190 -9.37 -3.69 1.41
N VAL A 191 -10.59 -3.21 1.56
CA VAL A 191 -10.92 -1.82 1.91
C VAL A 191 -11.52 -1.81 3.31
N HIS A 192 -10.81 -1.18 4.25
CA HIS A 192 -11.29 -0.99 5.61
C HIS A 192 -11.55 0.48 5.86
N ARG A 193 -12.66 0.80 6.51
CA ARG A 193 -13.07 2.18 6.80
C ARG A 193 -12.91 2.51 8.27
N ARG A 194 -12.35 3.69 8.56
CA ARG A 194 -12.32 4.24 9.92
C ARG A 194 -13.71 4.74 10.30
N HIS A 195 -14.16 4.37 11.51
CA HIS A 195 -15.43 4.89 12.04
C HIS A 195 -15.38 6.40 12.15
N VAL A 196 -16.50 7.04 11.84
CA VAL A 196 -16.74 8.45 12.18
C VAL A 196 -17.15 8.44 13.65
N SER A 197 -16.27 8.93 14.54
CA SER A 197 -16.66 9.17 15.93
C SER A 197 -17.71 10.28 15.93
N GLY A 198 -18.95 9.95 16.33
CA GLY A 198 -20.02 10.93 16.52
C GLY A 198 -19.72 11.89 17.64
#